data_1731b2f52af5cb8661ae7dbb3c12e22e
#
_entry.id   1731b2f52af5cb8661ae7dbb3c12e22e
#
_cell.length_a   1.000
_cell.length_b   1.000
_cell.length_c   1.000
_cell.angle_alpha   90.00
_cell.angle_beta   90.00
_cell.angle_gamma   90.00
#
_symmetry.space_group_name_H-M   'P 1'
#
loop_
_entity.id
_entity.type
_entity.pdbx_description
1 polymer ?
#
loop_
_entity_poly.entity_id
_entity_poly.type
_entity_poly.pdbx_seq_one_letter_code
_entity_poly.pdbx_strand_id
1 'polypeptide(L)'
;MASIGINAITINNVNVHKVETYLITDKFLEQMKQYSDIFNEYGIKLFLSINFAAPMEIDGFEACDPLDEKVIEWWKKTSKHVYDIIPEFGGYLVKADSEGRPGPFTYGRNHADGANMLAKSIAPYGGIVVWRCFVYNCRQDWRDRKTDRARAAYDNFAELDGLFDDNVILQIKNGPMDFQVREPVSPLFGRLKKTNMFLEVQAA
;
A
#
# COMPACT_ATOMS: atom_id res chain seq x y z
N MET A 1 -4.62 -18.41 13.95
CA MET A 1 -4.65 -17.74 12.63
C MET A 1 -4.54 -18.74 11.48
N ALA A 2 -3.48 -19.49 11.33
CA ALA A 2 -3.34 -20.49 10.24
C ALA A 2 -4.49 -21.49 10.16
N SER A 3 -4.99 -21.99 11.31
CA SER A 3 -6.10 -22.96 11.40
C SER A 3 -7.43 -22.48 10.82
N ILE A 4 -7.58 -21.19 10.56
CA ILE A 4 -8.77 -20.58 9.95
C ILE A 4 -8.47 -20.00 8.56
N GLY A 5 -7.32 -20.38 7.97
CA GLY A 5 -6.96 -20.03 6.60
C GLY A 5 -6.29 -18.66 6.40
N ILE A 6 -5.85 -17.98 7.47
CA ILE A 6 -5.06 -16.76 7.35
C ILE A 6 -3.68 -17.14 6.80
N ASN A 7 -3.31 -16.56 5.67
CA ASN A 7 -2.07 -16.82 4.94
C ASN A 7 -1.15 -15.60 4.80
N ALA A 8 -1.61 -14.43 5.23
CA ALA A 8 -0.80 -13.20 5.28
C ALA A 8 -1.22 -12.33 6.46
N ILE A 9 -0.28 -11.56 6.97
CA ILE A 9 -0.51 -10.62 8.07
C ILE A 9 0.28 -9.34 7.86
N THR A 10 -0.35 -8.21 8.15
CA THR A 10 0.32 -6.91 8.28
C THR A 10 0.30 -6.54 9.76
N ILE A 11 1.47 -6.33 10.36
CA ILE A 11 1.60 -6.15 11.82
C ILE A 11 1.49 -4.69 12.29
N ASN A 12 1.55 -3.74 11.39
CA ASN A 12 1.46 -2.32 11.71
C ASN A 12 0.27 -1.66 11.01
N ASN A 13 -0.14 -0.52 11.56
CA ASN A 13 -1.27 0.24 11.04
C ASN A 13 -1.01 0.75 9.63
N VAL A 14 -2.04 0.74 8.78
CA VAL A 14 -1.99 1.30 7.41
C VAL A 14 -1.72 2.81 7.40
N ASN A 15 -2.07 3.52 8.48
CA ASN A 15 -1.68 4.91 8.71
C ASN A 15 -0.29 4.95 9.36
N VAL A 16 0.73 4.68 8.58
CA VAL A 16 2.12 4.58 9.04
C VAL A 16 2.56 5.90 9.69
N HIS A 17 2.88 5.87 10.98
CA HIS A 17 3.40 7.00 11.73
C HIS A 17 4.94 7.08 11.62
N LYS A 18 5.52 8.14 12.22
CA LYS A 18 6.96 8.41 12.11
C LYS A 18 7.82 7.22 12.52
N VAL A 19 7.53 6.59 13.65
CA VAL A 19 8.32 5.44 14.15
C VAL A 19 8.20 4.25 13.21
N GLU A 20 7.01 3.97 12.72
CA GLU A 20 6.72 2.82 11.84
C GLU A 20 7.34 2.95 10.45
N THR A 21 7.64 4.20 10.01
CA THR A 21 8.38 4.42 8.76
C THR A 21 9.75 3.73 8.77
N TYR A 22 10.35 3.56 9.94
CA TYR A 22 11.66 2.92 10.10
C TYR A 22 11.61 1.39 10.19
N LEU A 23 10.44 0.73 10.09
CA LEU A 23 10.33 -0.73 10.10
C LEU A 23 11.10 -1.41 8.95
N ILE A 24 11.35 -0.69 7.88
CA ILE A 24 12.11 -1.13 6.71
C ILE A 24 13.61 -0.81 6.79
N THR A 25 14.12 -0.46 7.96
CA THR A 25 15.52 -0.11 8.20
C THR A 25 16.16 -1.02 9.24
N ASP A 26 17.49 -1.03 9.34
CA ASP A 26 18.26 -1.82 10.31
C ASP A 26 17.80 -1.62 11.76
N LYS A 27 17.13 -0.48 12.03
CA LYS A 27 16.60 -0.22 13.37
C LYS A 27 15.61 -1.27 13.85
N PHE A 28 14.83 -1.87 12.94
CA PHE A 28 13.78 -2.82 13.27
C PHE A 28 13.77 -4.10 12.44
N LEU A 29 14.54 -4.18 11.34
CA LEU A 29 14.49 -5.32 10.41
C LEU A 29 14.80 -6.66 11.09
N GLU A 30 15.74 -6.70 12.03
CA GLU A 30 16.04 -7.95 12.76
C GLU A 30 14.83 -8.43 13.60
N GLN A 31 14.09 -7.50 14.20
CA GLN A 31 12.85 -7.84 14.91
C GLN A 31 11.76 -8.29 13.94
N MET A 32 11.64 -7.64 12.78
CA MET A 32 10.70 -8.04 11.73
C MET A 32 11.01 -9.41 11.18
N LYS A 33 12.30 -9.74 11.06
CA LYS A 33 12.75 -11.09 10.69
C LYS A 33 12.26 -12.14 11.67
N GLN A 34 12.44 -11.91 12.97
CA GLN A 34 11.97 -12.85 14.01
C GLN A 34 10.45 -13.10 13.91
N TYR A 35 9.66 -12.07 13.67
CA TYR A 35 8.23 -12.23 13.44
C TYR A 35 7.93 -12.99 12.15
N SER A 36 8.65 -12.69 11.07
CA SER A 36 8.50 -13.39 9.79
C SER A 36 8.83 -14.87 9.91
N ASP A 37 9.91 -15.21 10.60
CA ASP A 37 10.32 -16.60 10.82
C ASP A 37 9.22 -17.40 11.54
N ILE A 38 8.66 -16.83 12.62
CA ILE A 38 7.53 -17.44 13.36
C ILE A 38 6.29 -17.61 12.47
N PHE A 39 5.89 -16.58 11.74
CA PHE A 39 4.71 -16.67 10.87
C PHE A 39 4.89 -17.67 9.74
N ASN A 40 6.10 -17.74 9.19
CA ASN A 40 6.41 -18.61 8.07
C ASN A 40 6.35 -20.10 8.44
N GLU A 41 6.63 -20.48 9.71
CA GLU A 41 6.41 -21.84 10.23
C GLU A 41 4.94 -22.28 10.08
N TYR A 42 4.00 -21.33 10.03
CA TYR A 42 2.58 -21.58 9.88
C TYR A 42 2.05 -21.26 8.48
N GLY A 43 2.94 -21.02 7.51
CA GLY A 43 2.56 -20.65 6.14
C GLY A 43 1.95 -19.26 6.01
N ILE A 44 2.23 -18.35 6.94
CA ILE A 44 1.72 -16.98 6.95
C ILE A 44 2.84 -16.03 6.50
N LYS A 45 2.61 -15.26 5.44
CA LYS A 45 3.57 -14.26 4.96
C LYS A 45 3.43 -12.95 5.74
N LEU A 46 4.56 -12.37 6.12
CA LEU A 46 4.62 -11.05 6.74
C LEU A 46 4.57 -9.96 5.68
N PHE A 47 3.66 -9.00 5.85
CA PHE A 47 3.62 -7.73 5.12
C PHE A 47 3.87 -6.57 6.08
N LEU A 48 4.41 -5.47 5.57
CA LEU A 48 4.54 -4.22 6.32
C LEU A 48 3.78 -3.09 5.60
N SER A 49 3.00 -2.34 6.38
CA SER A 49 2.52 -1.05 5.90
C SER A 49 3.68 -0.06 5.83
N ILE A 50 3.83 0.60 4.70
CA ILE A 50 4.93 1.55 4.46
C ILE A 50 4.43 2.96 4.21
N ASN A 51 5.24 3.92 4.59
CA ASN A 51 5.05 5.31 4.20
C ASN A 51 5.55 5.50 2.76
N PHE A 52 4.67 5.92 1.84
CA PHE A 52 5.07 6.21 0.46
C PHE A 52 6.20 7.26 0.39
N ALA A 53 6.19 8.21 1.33
CA ALA A 53 7.21 9.24 1.45
C ALA A 53 8.40 8.85 2.35
N ALA A 54 8.66 7.55 2.55
CA ALA A 54 9.79 7.08 3.37
C ALA A 54 11.15 7.66 2.96
N PRO A 55 11.48 7.87 1.66
CA PRO A 55 12.74 8.53 1.28
C PRO A 55 12.90 9.93 1.88
N MET A 56 11.82 10.70 1.99
CA MET A 56 11.85 12.03 2.62
C MET A 56 12.09 11.94 4.13
N GLU A 57 11.41 11.00 4.79
CA GLU A 57 11.44 10.86 6.25
C GLU A 57 12.74 10.21 6.75
N ILE A 58 13.31 9.28 5.99
CA ILE A 58 14.50 8.50 6.38
C ILE A 58 15.80 9.20 5.92
N ASP A 59 15.85 9.60 4.65
CA ASP A 59 17.08 10.09 4.02
C ASP A 59 17.00 11.56 3.54
N GLY A 60 15.93 12.28 3.96
CA GLY A 60 15.83 13.73 3.74
C GLY A 60 15.65 14.15 2.28
N PHE A 61 15.06 13.31 1.44
CA PHE A 61 14.71 13.70 0.08
C PHE A 61 13.73 14.88 0.10
N GLU A 62 13.85 15.78 -0.86
CA GLU A 62 12.93 16.92 -1.00
C GLU A 62 11.56 16.51 -1.55
N ALA A 63 11.51 15.42 -2.32
CA ALA A 63 10.29 14.90 -2.96
C ALA A 63 10.33 13.39 -3.10
N CYS A 64 9.14 12.79 -3.31
CA CYS A 64 8.95 11.35 -3.57
C CYS A 64 8.14 11.13 -4.86
N ASP A 65 8.48 11.84 -5.94
CA ASP A 65 7.85 11.58 -7.25
C ASP A 65 8.17 10.13 -7.68
N PRO A 66 7.15 9.29 -7.92
CA PRO A 66 7.38 7.89 -8.30
C PRO A 66 8.07 7.69 -9.65
N LEU A 67 8.21 8.72 -10.44
CA LEU A 67 8.94 8.70 -11.71
C LEU A 67 10.34 9.33 -11.62
N ASP A 68 10.75 9.83 -10.44
CA ASP A 68 12.12 10.28 -10.23
C ASP A 68 13.06 9.08 -10.07
N GLU A 69 14.10 9.02 -10.90
CA GLU A 69 15.07 7.93 -10.89
C GLU A 69 15.75 7.72 -9.53
N LYS A 70 15.98 8.80 -8.78
CA LYS A 70 16.58 8.72 -7.43
C LYS A 70 15.63 8.06 -6.44
N VAL A 71 14.33 8.35 -6.52
CA VAL A 71 13.30 7.75 -5.69
C VAL A 71 13.13 6.27 -6.06
N ILE A 72 13.09 5.95 -7.35
CA ILE A 72 13.03 4.57 -7.86
C ILE A 72 14.22 3.76 -7.34
N GLU A 73 15.43 4.30 -7.45
CA GLU A 73 16.65 3.60 -7.02
C GLU A 73 16.71 3.43 -5.49
N TRP A 74 16.25 4.44 -4.74
CA TRP A 74 16.14 4.34 -3.30
C TRP A 74 15.23 3.17 -2.88
N TRP A 75 14.05 3.05 -3.49
CA TRP A 75 13.12 1.95 -3.21
C TRP A 75 13.68 0.59 -3.62
N LYS A 76 14.37 0.49 -4.76
CA LYS A 76 15.06 -0.75 -5.17
C LYS A 76 16.11 -1.18 -4.13
N LYS A 77 16.96 -0.25 -3.70
CA LYS A 77 17.99 -0.51 -2.70
C LYS A 77 17.39 -0.93 -1.34
N THR A 78 16.40 -0.19 -0.88
CA THR A 78 15.71 -0.47 0.38
C THR A 78 14.99 -1.80 0.33
N SER A 79 14.24 -2.07 -0.74
CA SER A 79 13.55 -3.35 -0.92
C SER A 79 14.54 -4.52 -0.99
N LYS A 80 15.63 -4.37 -1.74
CA LYS A 80 16.68 -5.38 -1.75
C LYS A 80 17.19 -5.68 -0.34
N HIS A 81 17.47 -4.66 0.44
CA HIS A 81 17.95 -4.81 1.82
C HIS A 81 16.95 -5.54 2.72
N VAL A 82 15.65 -5.21 2.59
CA VAL A 82 14.59 -5.92 3.32
C VAL A 82 14.58 -7.41 2.96
N TYR A 83 14.65 -7.76 1.67
CA TYR A 83 14.63 -9.16 1.23
C TYR A 83 15.95 -9.89 1.52
N ASP A 84 17.09 -9.21 1.59
CA ASP A 84 18.36 -9.79 2.02
C ASP A 84 18.27 -10.27 3.48
N ILE A 85 17.51 -9.57 4.34
CA ILE A 85 17.32 -9.92 5.76
C ILE A 85 16.12 -10.84 5.95
N ILE A 86 15.01 -10.61 5.22
CA ILE A 86 13.76 -11.37 5.34
C ILE A 86 13.41 -11.98 3.96
N PRO A 87 14.01 -13.10 3.55
CA PRO A 87 13.81 -13.69 2.23
C PRO A 87 12.35 -14.08 1.96
N GLU A 88 11.59 -14.43 2.99
CA GLU A 88 10.19 -14.84 2.90
C GLU A 88 9.19 -13.69 3.07
N PHE A 89 9.66 -12.44 2.99
CA PHE A 89 8.83 -11.26 3.13
C PHE A 89 7.74 -11.21 2.03
N GLY A 90 6.48 -10.99 2.43
CA GLY A 90 5.34 -11.00 1.51
C GLY A 90 5.25 -9.75 0.65
N GLY A 91 5.58 -8.59 1.20
CA GLY A 91 5.53 -7.34 0.49
C GLY A 91 4.99 -6.15 1.29
N TYR A 92 4.54 -5.15 0.57
CA TYR A 92 4.13 -3.87 1.14
C TYR A 92 2.62 -3.64 1.07
N LEU A 93 2.07 -3.05 2.15
CA LEU A 93 0.74 -2.44 2.16
C LEU A 93 0.89 -0.91 2.14
N VAL A 94 0.18 -0.24 1.23
CA VAL A 94 0.32 1.19 1.00
C VAL A 94 -1.02 1.91 1.03
N LYS A 95 -1.09 3.00 1.81
CA LYS A 95 -2.15 3.99 1.78
C LYS A 95 -1.52 5.34 1.44
N ALA A 96 -1.53 5.71 0.16
CA ALA A 96 -0.96 6.97 -0.33
C ALA A 96 -1.99 8.08 -0.41
N ASP A 97 -1.55 9.32 -0.53
CA ASP A 97 -2.36 10.55 -0.66
C ASP A 97 -3.42 10.73 0.44
N SER A 98 -3.14 10.27 1.64
CA SER A 98 -4.06 10.26 2.76
C SER A 98 -3.47 10.89 4.02
N GLU A 99 -4.32 11.53 4.80
CA GLU A 99 -4.00 12.07 6.13
C GLU A 99 -2.81 13.05 6.16
N GLY A 100 -2.76 13.94 5.16
CA GLY A 100 -1.73 14.97 5.05
C GLY A 100 -0.38 14.46 4.57
N ARG A 101 -0.29 13.19 4.13
CA ARG A 101 0.94 12.60 3.61
C ARG A 101 0.97 12.67 2.10
N PRO A 102 2.16 12.92 1.51
CA PRO A 102 2.29 12.92 0.08
C PRO A 102 2.08 11.51 -0.50
N GLY A 103 1.57 11.51 -1.72
CA GLY A 103 1.42 10.33 -2.55
C GLY A 103 1.57 10.74 -4.01
N PRO A 104 1.22 9.88 -4.98
CA PRO A 104 1.37 10.19 -6.39
C PRO A 104 0.71 11.50 -6.83
N PHE A 105 -0.47 11.83 -6.32
CA PHE A 105 -1.18 13.06 -6.67
C PHE A 105 -0.43 14.34 -6.29
N THR A 106 0.40 14.28 -5.26
CA THR A 106 1.25 15.41 -4.85
C THR A 106 2.18 15.86 -5.99
N TYR A 107 2.54 14.93 -6.87
CA TYR A 107 3.50 15.13 -7.97
C TYR A 107 2.82 15.11 -9.35
N GLY A 108 1.48 15.20 -9.41
CA GLY A 108 0.73 15.13 -10.66
C GLY A 108 0.76 13.74 -11.32
N ARG A 109 1.01 12.69 -10.53
CA ARG A 109 1.00 11.29 -10.96
C ARG A 109 -0.29 10.60 -10.53
N ASN A 110 -0.60 9.45 -11.11
CA ASN A 110 -1.74 8.64 -10.72
C ASN A 110 -1.32 7.49 -9.77
N HIS A 111 -2.30 6.78 -9.22
CA HIS A 111 -2.05 5.67 -8.30
C HIS A 111 -1.28 4.51 -8.93
N ALA A 112 -1.45 4.25 -10.23
CA ALA A 112 -0.71 3.19 -10.91
C ALA A 112 0.80 3.53 -11.01
N ASP A 113 1.15 4.81 -11.25
CA ASP A 113 2.56 5.24 -11.25
C ASP A 113 3.23 4.92 -9.90
N GLY A 114 2.56 5.27 -8.79
CA GLY A 114 3.08 5.01 -7.46
C GLY A 114 3.15 3.53 -7.09
N ALA A 115 2.09 2.79 -7.38
CA ALA A 115 2.03 1.36 -7.09
C ALA A 115 3.07 0.56 -7.90
N ASN A 116 3.19 0.85 -9.19
CA ASN A 116 4.12 0.15 -10.09
C ASN A 116 5.58 0.44 -9.75
N MET A 117 5.91 1.66 -9.31
CA MET A 117 7.25 1.98 -8.83
C MET A 117 7.67 1.04 -7.70
N LEU A 118 6.81 0.88 -6.69
CA LEU A 118 7.05 -0.04 -5.57
C LEU A 118 7.01 -1.51 -6.03
N ALA A 119 6.06 -1.88 -6.86
CA ALA A 119 5.90 -3.24 -7.39
C ALA A 119 7.16 -3.71 -8.12
N LYS A 120 7.75 -2.85 -8.97
CA LYS A 120 9.00 -3.12 -9.66
C LYS A 120 10.19 -3.28 -8.71
N SER A 121 10.18 -2.58 -7.57
CA SER A 121 11.27 -2.70 -6.58
C SER A 121 11.30 -4.06 -5.89
N ILE A 122 10.14 -4.75 -5.77
CA ILE A 122 10.03 -6.04 -5.08
C ILE A 122 9.73 -7.22 -6.01
N ALA A 123 9.42 -6.98 -7.28
CA ALA A 123 9.15 -8.03 -8.26
C ALA A 123 10.27 -9.08 -8.37
N PRO A 124 11.58 -8.73 -8.32
CA PRO A 124 12.66 -9.70 -8.38
C PRO A 124 12.63 -10.75 -7.25
N TYR A 125 11.94 -10.45 -6.16
CA TYR A 125 11.85 -11.31 -4.97
C TYR A 125 10.49 -12.00 -4.84
N GLY A 126 9.59 -11.84 -5.81
CA GLY A 126 8.24 -12.38 -5.77
C GLY A 126 7.29 -11.62 -4.80
N GLY A 127 7.67 -10.41 -4.42
CA GLY A 127 6.89 -9.59 -3.50
C GLY A 127 5.63 -8.98 -4.13
N ILE A 128 4.64 -8.70 -3.29
CA ILE A 128 3.34 -8.14 -3.66
C ILE A 128 3.18 -6.75 -3.06
N VAL A 129 2.67 -5.81 -3.84
CA VAL A 129 2.20 -4.51 -3.34
C VAL A 129 0.69 -4.56 -3.18
N VAL A 130 0.21 -4.43 -1.96
CA VAL A 130 -1.19 -4.20 -1.66
C VAL A 130 -1.43 -2.70 -1.64
N TRP A 131 -2.14 -2.20 -2.64
CA TRP A 131 -2.42 -0.77 -2.77
C TRP A 131 -3.86 -0.48 -2.36
N ARG A 132 -4.02 0.24 -1.26
CA ARG A 132 -5.35 0.55 -0.74
C ARG A 132 -6.04 1.60 -1.60
N CYS A 133 -7.21 1.27 -2.13
CA CYS A 133 -8.10 2.20 -2.83
C CYS A 133 -8.78 3.13 -1.83
N PHE A 134 -7.98 3.96 -1.18
CA PHE A 134 -8.44 5.01 -0.32
C PHE A 134 -8.41 6.32 -1.11
N VAL A 135 -9.04 7.21 -0.77
CA VAL A 135 -10.28 7.69 -1.09
C VAL A 135 -10.26 9.14 -1.60
N TYR A 136 -9.48 10.01 -1.08
CA TYR A 136 -9.44 11.40 -1.49
C TYR A 136 -8.01 11.92 -1.49
N ASN A 137 -7.79 12.91 -2.30
CA ASN A 137 -6.58 13.69 -2.27
C ASN A 137 -6.47 14.40 -0.91
N CYS A 138 -5.36 14.27 -0.20
CA CYS A 138 -5.14 14.92 1.09
C CYS A 138 -5.20 16.45 1.03
N ARG A 139 -5.10 17.03 -0.17
CA ARG A 139 -5.23 18.47 -0.44
C ARG A 139 -6.63 18.92 -0.84
N GLN A 140 -7.58 17.98 -0.93
CA GLN A 140 -8.94 18.29 -1.30
C GLN A 140 -9.62 19.13 -0.22
N ASP A 141 -10.19 20.27 -0.61
CA ASP A 141 -11.01 21.08 0.28
C ASP A 141 -12.27 20.29 0.65
N TRP A 142 -12.52 20.11 1.93
CA TRP A 142 -13.71 19.43 2.45
C TRP A 142 -15.02 20.11 2.03
N ARG A 143 -14.97 21.38 1.60
CA ARG A 143 -16.07 22.15 1.07
C ARG A 143 -16.33 21.92 -0.42
N ASP A 144 -15.42 21.24 -1.12
CA ASP A 144 -15.60 20.91 -2.52
C ASP A 144 -16.67 19.82 -2.68
N ARG A 145 -17.87 20.24 -3.04
CA ARG A 145 -19.01 19.36 -3.26
C ARG A 145 -18.98 18.60 -4.58
N LYS A 146 -18.01 18.86 -5.45
CA LYS A 146 -17.85 18.13 -6.71
C LYS A 146 -17.25 16.75 -6.49
N THR A 147 -16.57 16.55 -5.39
CA THR A 147 -16.01 15.25 -5.04
C THR A 147 -16.79 14.65 -3.89
N ASP A 148 -17.59 13.65 -4.20
CA ASP A 148 -18.30 12.85 -3.21
C ASP A 148 -17.34 11.81 -2.60
N ARG A 149 -17.19 11.82 -1.28
CA ARG A 149 -16.37 10.86 -0.53
C ARG A 149 -16.80 9.41 -0.79
N ALA A 150 -18.09 9.18 -0.98
CA ALA A 150 -18.63 7.85 -1.23
C ALA A 150 -18.19 7.28 -2.59
N ARG A 151 -17.88 8.12 -3.57
CA ARG A 151 -17.45 7.67 -4.89
C ARG A 151 -15.98 7.97 -5.21
N ALA A 152 -15.24 8.60 -4.30
CA ALA A 152 -13.88 9.04 -4.58
C ALA A 152 -12.94 7.88 -4.96
N ALA A 153 -13.06 6.72 -4.33
CA ALA A 153 -12.30 5.54 -4.71
C ALA A 153 -12.63 5.10 -6.16
N TYR A 154 -13.91 5.11 -6.53
CA TYR A 154 -14.31 4.79 -7.89
C TYR A 154 -13.73 5.79 -8.91
N ASP A 155 -13.88 7.07 -8.64
CA ASP A 155 -13.42 8.14 -9.55
C ASP A 155 -11.90 8.12 -9.74
N ASN A 156 -11.14 7.76 -8.70
CA ASN A 156 -9.69 7.72 -8.73
C ASN A 156 -9.11 6.44 -9.36
N PHE A 157 -9.83 5.32 -9.33
CA PHE A 157 -9.28 4.01 -9.72
C PHE A 157 -9.94 3.39 -10.95
N ALA A 158 -11.19 3.73 -11.29
CA ALA A 158 -11.93 3.07 -12.36
C ALA A 158 -11.25 3.15 -13.74
N GLU A 159 -10.64 4.29 -14.05
CA GLU A 159 -9.93 4.50 -15.32
C GLU A 159 -8.50 3.95 -15.35
N LEU A 160 -8.01 3.47 -14.22
CA LEU A 160 -6.67 2.87 -14.09
C LEU A 160 -6.70 1.34 -14.30
N ASP A 161 -7.85 0.75 -14.64
CA ASP A 161 -7.97 -0.70 -14.84
C ASP A 161 -7.03 -1.21 -15.92
N GLY A 162 -6.15 -2.13 -15.55
CA GLY A 162 -5.12 -2.71 -16.43
C GLY A 162 -3.84 -1.87 -16.57
N LEU A 163 -3.68 -0.81 -15.77
CA LEU A 163 -2.43 -0.04 -15.72
C LEU A 163 -1.50 -0.47 -14.58
N PHE A 164 -1.98 -1.30 -13.66
CA PHE A 164 -1.19 -1.83 -12.55
C PHE A 164 -0.41 -3.07 -12.99
N ASP A 165 0.83 -3.19 -12.50
CA ASP A 165 1.67 -4.38 -12.71
C ASP A 165 1.03 -5.61 -12.03
N ASP A 166 1.32 -6.82 -12.53
CA ASP A 166 0.68 -8.07 -12.10
C ASP A 166 0.85 -8.39 -10.60
N ASN A 167 1.91 -7.90 -9.99
CA ASN A 167 2.16 -8.05 -8.55
C ASN A 167 1.59 -6.91 -7.68
N VAL A 168 0.70 -6.08 -8.24
CA VAL A 168 -0.12 -5.13 -7.49
C VAL A 168 -1.50 -5.71 -7.26
N ILE A 169 -1.98 -5.64 -6.03
CA ILE A 169 -3.35 -6.00 -5.65
C ILE A 169 -4.04 -4.78 -5.06
N LEU A 170 -5.16 -4.37 -5.62
CA LEU A 170 -5.96 -3.28 -5.10
C LEU A 170 -6.80 -3.75 -3.92
N GLN A 171 -6.62 -3.12 -2.76
CA GLN A 171 -7.42 -3.36 -1.57
C GLN A 171 -8.61 -2.40 -1.55
N ILE A 172 -9.81 -2.94 -1.72
CA ILE A 172 -11.04 -2.17 -1.88
C ILE A 172 -11.93 -2.39 -0.67
N LYS A 173 -12.34 -1.31 0.01
CA LYS A 173 -13.31 -1.40 1.10
C LYS A 173 -14.65 -1.98 0.62
N ASN A 174 -15.32 -2.70 1.49
CA ASN A 174 -16.68 -3.19 1.25
C ASN A 174 -17.63 -2.04 0.89
N GLY A 175 -17.63 -0.99 1.67
CA GLY A 175 -18.35 0.26 1.41
C GLY A 175 -17.43 1.48 1.46
N PRO A 176 -17.92 2.67 1.07
CA PRO A 176 -17.10 3.89 1.04
C PRO A 176 -16.78 4.44 2.44
N MET A 177 -17.58 4.11 3.45
CA MET A 177 -17.40 4.61 4.81
C MET A 177 -16.83 3.54 5.74
N ASP A 178 -16.05 3.96 6.74
CA ASP A 178 -15.49 3.06 7.73
C ASP A 178 -16.58 2.56 8.68
N PHE A 179 -16.52 1.26 9.05
CA PHE A 179 -17.40 0.64 10.05
C PHE A 179 -18.90 0.64 9.75
N GLN A 180 -19.29 0.80 8.50
CA GLN A 180 -20.67 0.82 8.05
C GLN A 180 -21.06 -0.53 7.44
N VAL A 181 -21.60 -1.43 8.25
CA VAL A 181 -21.93 -2.83 7.84
C VAL A 181 -23.00 -2.89 6.75
N ARG A 182 -23.88 -1.90 6.69
CA ARG A 182 -25.03 -1.90 5.76
C ARG A 182 -24.79 -1.13 4.46
N GLU A 183 -23.58 -0.75 4.20
CA GLU A 183 -23.28 -0.08 2.94
C GLU A 183 -23.29 -1.06 1.76
N PRO A 184 -23.67 -0.60 0.57
CA PRO A 184 -23.58 -1.40 -0.63
C PRO A 184 -22.11 -1.70 -0.96
N VAL A 185 -21.88 -2.85 -1.59
CA VAL A 185 -20.57 -3.23 -2.10
C VAL A 185 -20.02 -2.18 -3.05
N SER A 186 -18.73 -1.87 -2.94
CA SER A 186 -18.08 -0.89 -3.81
C SER A 186 -18.28 -1.24 -5.30
N PRO A 187 -18.71 -0.28 -6.14
CA PRO A 187 -18.88 -0.51 -7.56
C PRO A 187 -17.56 -0.82 -8.31
N LEU A 188 -16.40 -0.60 -7.70
CA LEU A 188 -15.11 -1.00 -8.25
C LEU A 188 -15.02 -2.51 -8.51
N PHE A 189 -15.65 -3.36 -7.67
CA PHE A 189 -15.68 -4.82 -7.88
C PHE A 189 -16.35 -5.20 -9.20
N GLY A 190 -17.30 -4.40 -9.70
CA GLY A 190 -17.93 -4.59 -10.98
C GLY A 190 -17.20 -3.91 -12.15
N ARG A 191 -16.39 -2.89 -11.86
CA ARG A 191 -15.75 -2.04 -12.87
C ARG A 191 -14.37 -2.54 -13.29
N LEU A 192 -13.54 -2.96 -12.35
CA LEU A 192 -12.19 -3.46 -12.63
C LEU A 192 -12.27 -4.88 -13.23
N LYS A 193 -11.59 -5.10 -14.35
CA LYS A 193 -11.61 -6.37 -15.11
C LYS A 193 -10.22 -6.96 -15.33
N LYS A 194 -9.19 -6.14 -15.28
CA LYS A 194 -7.82 -6.52 -15.63
C LYS A 194 -6.85 -6.41 -14.45
N THR A 195 -7.26 -5.73 -13.38
CA THR A 195 -6.43 -5.46 -12.22
C THR A 195 -6.78 -6.41 -11.08
N ASN A 196 -5.78 -6.97 -10.42
CA ASN A 196 -5.97 -7.82 -9.24
C ASN A 196 -6.55 -7.01 -8.10
N MET A 197 -7.51 -7.57 -7.37
CA MET A 197 -8.17 -6.89 -6.25
C MET A 197 -8.65 -7.87 -5.19
N PHE A 198 -8.79 -7.37 -3.95
CA PHE A 198 -9.47 -8.07 -2.89
C PHE A 198 -10.33 -7.13 -2.01
N LEU A 199 -11.23 -7.74 -1.26
CA LEU A 199 -12.15 -7.03 -0.38
C LEU A 199 -11.50 -6.68 0.96
N GLU A 200 -11.60 -5.41 1.38
CA GLU A 200 -11.30 -4.99 2.76
C GLU A 200 -12.62 -4.95 3.56
N VAL A 201 -12.69 -5.73 4.62
CA VAL A 201 -13.76 -5.69 5.61
C VAL A 201 -13.19 -5.17 6.92
N GLN A 202 -13.80 -4.13 7.45
CA GLN A 202 -13.44 -3.61 8.77
C GLN A 202 -14.35 -4.24 9.82
N ALA A 203 -13.81 -5.17 10.59
CA ALA A 203 -14.45 -5.77 11.74
C ALA A 203 -13.96 -5.07 13.02
N ALA A 204 -14.87 -4.42 13.77
CA ALA A 204 -14.60 -3.71 15.00
C ALA A 204 -15.61 -4.14 16.10
#